data_8fd5ad0da0537b898529209137676fe8
#
_entry.id   8fd5ad0da0537b898529209137676fe8
#
_cell.length_a   1.000
_cell.length_b   1.000
_cell.length_c   1.000
_cell.angle_alpha   90.00
_cell.angle_beta   90.00
_cell.angle_gamma   90.00
#
_symmetry.space_group_name_H-M   'P 1'
#
loop_
_entity.id
_entity.type
_entity.pdbx_description
1 polymer ?
#
loop_
_entity_poly.entity_id
_entity_poly.type
_entity_poly.pdbx_seq_one_letter_code
_entity_poly.pdbx_strand_id
1 'polypeptide(L)'
;MGITIEELKKLDKNTYQIIDIRDENEVAHGAIPGAVATPADSIEGNENIDFSKKLVICCSRGRFSVEVAEGLEEKGMDAVSLEGGYIAWLLDAMKQEEEVDICKDVELSIRKKFRKSIWCKFTKAINQYELVKPGDRIAVCISGGKDSMLMAKLFQELKIHNKFDFEVKFLVMDPGYSPANRKVIEENARKLNIPITIFESDI
;
A
#
# COMPACT_ATOMS: atom_id res chain seq x y z
N MET A 1 -24.65 -7.83 2.37
CA MET A 1 -23.76 -6.87 1.63
C MET A 1 -22.29 -7.24 1.87
N GLY A 2 -21.38 -7.02 0.89
CA GLY A 2 -19.95 -7.33 1.03
C GLY A 2 -19.08 -6.09 1.05
N ILE A 3 -17.87 -6.20 1.60
CA ILE A 3 -16.83 -5.18 1.55
C ILE A 3 -15.56 -5.78 0.93
N THR A 4 -14.97 -5.10 -0.04
CA THR A 4 -13.71 -5.53 -0.65
C THR A 4 -12.51 -5.18 0.24
N ILE A 5 -11.35 -5.83 0.00
CA ILE A 5 -10.10 -5.50 0.71
C ILE A 5 -9.69 -4.04 0.49
N GLU A 6 -9.89 -3.53 -0.74
CA GLU A 6 -9.55 -2.14 -1.07
C GLU A 6 -10.41 -1.12 -0.33
N GLU A 7 -11.71 -1.41 -0.18
CA GLU A 7 -12.62 -0.57 0.60
C GLU A 7 -12.33 -0.65 2.10
N LEU A 8 -12.07 -1.86 2.62
CA LEU A 8 -11.69 -2.07 4.01
C LEU A 8 -10.45 -1.26 4.42
N LYS A 9 -9.44 -1.21 3.53
CA LYS A 9 -8.21 -0.43 3.77
C LYS A 9 -8.42 1.08 3.81
N LYS A 10 -9.51 1.59 3.23
CA LYS A 10 -9.86 3.02 3.26
C LYS A 10 -10.60 3.42 4.53
N LEU A 11 -11.14 2.47 5.28
CA LEU A 11 -11.82 2.75 6.55
C LEU A 11 -10.83 3.07 7.66
N ASP A 12 -11.23 3.94 8.57
CA ASP A 12 -10.49 4.14 9.82
C ASP A 12 -10.56 2.86 10.66
N LYS A 13 -9.40 2.34 11.07
CA LYS A 13 -9.26 1.11 11.86
C LYS A 13 -10.04 1.12 13.18
N ASN A 14 -10.39 2.30 13.68
CA ASN A 14 -11.18 2.45 14.90
C ASN A 14 -12.69 2.28 14.66
N THR A 15 -13.16 2.33 13.41
CA THR A 15 -14.59 2.29 13.06
C THR A 15 -15.12 0.91 12.76
N TYR A 16 -14.27 -0.09 12.64
CA TYR A 16 -14.66 -1.47 12.36
C TYR A 16 -13.89 -2.48 13.20
N GLN A 17 -14.39 -3.71 13.23
CA GLN A 17 -13.73 -4.85 13.83
C GLN A 17 -13.88 -6.07 12.92
N ILE A 18 -12.80 -6.81 12.69
CA ILE A 18 -12.83 -8.03 11.88
C ILE A 18 -13.11 -9.22 12.79
N ILE A 19 -14.11 -10.01 12.39
CA ILE A 19 -14.51 -11.23 13.09
C ILE A 19 -14.16 -12.42 12.20
N ASP A 20 -13.21 -13.23 12.61
CA ASP A 20 -12.78 -14.43 11.88
C ASP A 20 -13.56 -15.65 12.38
N ILE A 21 -14.48 -16.13 11.56
CA ILE A 21 -15.37 -17.25 11.88
C ILE A 21 -14.85 -18.60 11.39
N ARG A 22 -13.59 -18.70 11.00
CA ARG A 22 -12.95 -19.95 10.62
C ARG A 22 -12.71 -20.83 11.86
N ASP A 23 -12.45 -22.12 11.63
CA ASP A 23 -12.12 -23.00 12.73
C ASP A 23 -10.74 -22.67 13.35
N GLU A 24 -10.52 -23.15 14.59
CA GLU A 24 -9.30 -22.85 15.35
C GLU A 24 -8.02 -23.32 14.65
N ASN A 25 -8.08 -24.43 13.91
CA ASN A 25 -6.92 -24.95 13.18
C ASN A 25 -6.58 -24.02 11.99
N GLU A 26 -7.57 -23.55 11.25
CA GLU A 26 -7.35 -22.60 10.16
C GLU A 26 -6.78 -21.28 10.68
N VAL A 27 -7.30 -20.76 11.78
CA VAL A 27 -6.83 -19.52 12.43
C VAL A 27 -5.40 -19.70 12.97
N ALA A 28 -5.07 -20.86 13.53
CA ALA A 28 -3.71 -21.16 14.02
C ALA A 28 -2.64 -21.16 12.90
N HIS A 29 -3.03 -21.45 11.66
CA HIS A 29 -2.14 -21.37 10.50
C HIS A 29 -1.97 -19.96 9.93
N GLY A 30 -2.73 -18.99 10.43
CA GLY A 30 -2.63 -17.57 10.09
C GLY A 30 -3.99 -16.88 10.15
N ALA A 31 -3.99 -15.61 10.57
CA ALA A 31 -5.18 -14.79 10.70
C ALA A 31 -4.91 -13.35 10.22
N ILE A 32 -5.98 -12.60 9.94
CA ILE A 32 -5.87 -11.16 9.70
C ILE A 32 -5.44 -10.48 11.00
N PRO A 33 -4.37 -9.67 11.02
CA PRO A 33 -3.91 -9.00 12.23
C PRO A 33 -5.01 -8.16 12.89
N GLY A 34 -5.26 -8.43 14.17
CA GLY A 34 -6.29 -7.74 14.95
C GLY A 34 -7.71 -8.27 14.78
N ALA A 35 -7.90 -9.35 14.00
CA ALA A 35 -9.18 -10.04 13.93
C ALA A 35 -9.49 -10.79 15.23
N VAL A 36 -10.76 -10.79 15.63
CA VAL A 36 -11.26 -11.61 16.75
C VAL A 36 -11.72 -12.94 16.19
N ALA A 37 -11.02 -14.02 16.55
CA ALA A 37 -11.42 -15.36 16.17
C ALA A 37 -12.57 -15.85 17.05
N THR A 38 -13.70 -16.18 16.45
CA THR A 38 -14.85 -16.71 17.18
C THR A 38 -15.78 -17.47 16.24
N PRO A 39 -16.31 -18.64 16.63
CA PRO A 39 -17.33 -19.33 15.85
C PRO A 39 -18.56 -18.48 15.58
N ALA A 40 -19.21 -18.70 14.45
CA ALA A 40 -20.36 -17.89 14.02
C ALA A 40 -21.53 -17.86 15.01
N ASP A 41 -21.77 -18.96 15.71
CA ASP A 41 -22.81 -19.13 16.73
C ASP A 41 -22.48 -18.47 18.07
N SER A 42 -21.22 -18.09 18.26
CA SER A 42 -20.70 -17.52 19.52
C SER A 42 -20.44 -16.00 19.43
N ILE A 43 -20.74 -15.36 18.28
CA ILE A 43 -20.49 -13.93 18.06
C ILE A 43 -21.21 -13.08 19.09
N GLU A 44 -22.50 -13.32 19.30
CA GLU A 44 -23.37 -12.49 20.16
C GLU A 44 -23.01 -12.55 21.65
N GLY A 45 -22.37 -13.63 22.08
CA GLY A 45 -21.92 -13.82 23.46
C GLY A 45 -20.44 -13.48 23.72
N ASN A 46 -19.71 -13.01 22.71
CA ASN A 46 -18.28 -12.76 22.84
C ASN A 46 -18.00 -11.33 23.34
N GLU A 47 -17.51 -11.20 24.56
CA GLU A 47 -17.20 -9.93 25.21
C GLU A 47 -16.08 -9.12 24.52
N ASN A 48 -15.31 -9.74 23.62
CA ASN A 48 -14.25 -9.06 22.86
C ASN A 48 -14.77 -8.38 21.59
N ILE A 49 -16.08 -8.51 21.28
CA ILE A 49 -16.69 -7.91 20.11
C ILE A 49 -17.38 -6.59 20.50
N ASP A 50 -16.97 -5.53 19.83
CA ASP A 50 -17.54 -4.20 20.01
C ASP A 50 -18.68 -3.98 18.99
N PHE A 51 -19.91 -4.21 19.40
CA PHE A 51 -21.10 -4.07 18.57
C PHE A 51 -21.46 -2.61 18.22
N SER A 52 -20.73 -1.63 18.75
CA SER A 52 -20.88 -0.23 18.32
C SER A 52 -20.12 0.06 17.01
N LYS A 53 -19.27 -0.85 16.58
CA LYS A 53 -18.48 -0.76 15.35
C LYS A 53 -19.11 -1.58 14.23
N LYS A 54 -18.68 -1.28 13.00
CA LYS A 54 -18.98 -2.12 11.86
C LYS A 54 -18.27 -3.47 11.99
N LEU A 55 -19.01 -4.56 11.98
CA LEU A 55 -18.48 -5.93 12.03
C LEU A 55 -18.15 -6.42 10.63
N VAL A 56 -16.90 -6.73 10.37
CA VAL A 56 -16.46 -7.30 9.09
C VAL A 56 -16.24 -8.80 9.28
N ILE A 57 -17.18 -9.59 8.82
CA ILE A 57 -17.18 -11.04 9.00
C ILE A 57 -16.27 -11.69 7.96
N CYS A 58 -15.31 -12.48 8.41
CA CYS A 58 -14.33 -13.17 7.57
C CYS A 58 -14.44 -14.69 7.73
N CYS A 59 -14.65 -15.40 6.63
CA CYS A 59 -14.47 -16.84 6.54
C CYS A 59 -13.36 -17.16 5.51
N SER A 60 -13.08 -18.42 5.22
CA SER A 60 -11.98 -18.79 4.33
C SER A 60 -12.12 -18.21 2.92
N ARG A 61 -13.32 -18.18 2.32
CA ARG A 61 -13.58 -17.79 0.92
C ARG A 61 -14.66 -16.73 0.72
N GLY A 62 -15.20 -16.13 1.76
CA GLY A 62 -16.22 -15.10 1.68
C GLY A 62 -17.64 -15.60 1.33
N ARG A 63 -17.92 -16.90 1.42
CA ARG A 63 -19.27 -17.46 1.15
C ARG A 63 -20.09 -17.57 2.42
N PHE A 64 -19.63 -18.31 3.40
CA PHE A 64 -20.33 -18.50 4.66
C PHE A 64 -20.46 -17.20 5.48
N SER A 65 -19.49 -16.31 5.38
CA SER A 65 -19.55 -14.99 6.02
C SER A 65 -20.67 -14.08 5.50
N VAL A 66 -21.21 -14.32 4.30
CA VAL A 66 -22.39 -13.59 3.79
C VAL A 66 -23.62 -13.92 4.61
N GLU A 67 -23.91 -15.21 4.77
CA GLU A 67 -25.06 -15.69 5.54
C GLU A 67 -25.01 -15.23 7.01
N VAL A 68 -23.80 -15.27 7.60
CA VAL A 68 -23.60 -14.80 8.98
C VAL A 68 -23.79 -13.29 9.10
N ALA A 69 -23.25 -12.50 8.16
CA ALA A 69 -23.41 -11.05 8.16
C ALA A 69 -24.90 -10.66 7.99
N GLU A 70 -25.63 -11.28 7.08
CA GLU A 70 -27.06 -11.05 6.88
C GLU A 70 -27.87 -11.39 8.14
N GLY A 71 -27.56 -12.50 8.80
CA GLY A 71 -28.21 -12.86 10.06
C GLY A 71 -27.93 -11.89 11.22
N LEU A 72 -26.76 -11.23 11.23
CA LEU A 72 -26.43 -10.19 12.20
C LEU A 72 -27.13 -8.86 11.85
N GLU A 73 -27.21 -8.50 10.55
CA GLU A 73 -27.97 -7.33 10.08
C GLU A 73 -29.45 -7.43 10.42
N GLU A 74 -30.07 -8.60 10.26
CA GLU A 74 -31.46 -8.83 10.67
C GLU A 74 -31.71 -8.60 12.17
N LYS A 75 -30.69 -8.75 12.99
CA LYS A 75 -30.71 -8.47 14.43
C LYS A 75 -30.33 -7.02 14.78
N GLY A 76 -30.14 -6.16 13.75
CA GLY A 76 -29.87 -4.73 13.91
C GLY A 76 -28.40 -4.38 14.14
N MET A 77 -27.47 -5.30 13.87
CA MET A 77 -26.03 -5.04 13.96
C MET A 77 -25.50 -4.54 12.60
N ASP A 78 -24.52 -3.62 12.60
CA ASP A 78 -23.84 -3.18 11.36
C ASP A 78 -22.79 -4.22 10.96
N ALA A 79 -23.18 -5.21 10.16
CA ALA A 79 -22.34 -6.34 9.78
C ALA A 79 -22.21 -6.46 8.26
N VAL A 80 -21.01 -6.77 7.75
CA VAL A 80 -20.76 -7.00 6.33
C VAL A 80 -19.80 -8.17 6.15
N SER A 81 -19.90 -8.88 5.03
CA SER A 81 -18.97 -9.95 4.68
C SER A 81 -17.71 -9.42 4.01
N LEU A 82 -16.53 -9.91 4.38
CA LEU A 82 -15.30 -9.67 3.64
C LEU A 82 -15.30 -10.48 2.34
N GLU A 83 -15.35 -9.80 1.20
CA GLU A 83 -15.38 -10.44 -0.12
C GLU A 83 -14.12 -11.26 -0.37
N GLY A 84 -14.32 -12.52 -0.78
CA GLY A 84 -13.25 -13.49 -0.97
C GLY A 84 -12.58 -13.98 0.33
N GLY A 85 -12.98 -13.47 1.49
CA GLY A 85 -12.57 -13.92 2.82
C GLY A 85 -11.07 -13.83 3.08
N TYR A 86 -10.57 -14.70 3.95
CA TYR A 86 -9.15 -14.75 4.31
C TYR A 86 -8.21 -14.99 3.13
N ILE A 87 -8.64 -15.79 2.14
CA ILE A 87 -7.83 -16.06 0.95
C ILE A 87 -7.58 -14.77 0.15
N ALA A 88 -8.60 -13.93 -0.03
CA ALA A 88 -8.43 -12.66 -0.73
C ALA A 88 -7.48 -11.72 0.04
N TRP A 89 -7.61 -11.66 1.37
CA TRP A 89 -6.70 -10.90 2.21
C TRP A 89 -5.26 -11.40 2.11
N LEU A 90 -5.05 -12.72 2.16
CA LEU A 90 -3.72 -13.32 2.05
C LEU A 90 -3.06 -13.03 0.70
N LEU A 91 -3.80 -13.17 -0.39
CA LEU A 91 -3.30 -12.85 -1.74
C LEU A 91 -2.95 -11.37 -1.90
N ASP A 92 -3.72 -10.48 -1.29
CA ASP A 92 -3.42 -9.05 -1.28
C ASP A 92 -2.19 -8.74 -0.44
N ALA A 93 -2.02 -9.37 0.72
CA ALA A 93 -0.84 -9.24 1.56
C ALA A 93 0.43 -9.74 0.83
N MET A 94 0.36 -10.88 0.15
CA MET A 94 1.48 -11.42 -0.66
C MET A 94 1.87 -10.46 -1.79
N LYS A 95 0.90 -9.86 -2.48
CA LYS A 95 1.19 -8.86 -3.53
C LYS A 95 1.94 -7.64 -2.97
N GLN A 96 1.59 -7.20 -1.76
CA GLN A 96 2.29 -6.08 -1.11
C GLN A 96 3.72 -6.44 -0.71
N GLU A 97 3.96 -7.67 -0.24
CA GLU A 97 5.31 -8.15 0.06
C GLU A 97 6.19 -8.22 -1.20
N GLU A 98 5.66 -8.73 -2.32
CA GLU A 98 6.36 -8.74 -3.60
C GLU A 98 6.71 -7.32 -4.09
N GLU A 99 5.81 -6.35 -3.94
CA GLU A 99 6.06 -4.95 -4.33
C GLU A 99 7.14 -4.28 -3.45
N VAL A 100 7.17 -4.58 -2.16
CA VAL A 100 8.23 -4.11 -1.25
C VAL A 100 9.58 -4.71 -1.63
N ASP A 101 9.62 -5.98 -2.04
CA ASP A 101 10.87 -6.63 -2.46
C ASP A 101 11.39 -6.06 -3.78
N ILE A 102 10.54 -5.74 -4.76
CA ILE A 102 10.94 -5.06 -6.00
C ILE A 102 11.62 -3.71 -5.70
N CYS A 103 11.06 -2.93 -4.79
CA CYS A 103 11.65 -1.65 -4.40
C CYS A 103 13.03 -1.83 -3.77
N LYS A 104 13.18 -2.77 -2.84
CA LYS A 104 14.47 -3.12 -2.20
C LYS A 104 15.48 -3.63 -3.21
N ASP A 105 15.06 -4.47 -4.15
CA ASP A 105 15.93 -5.00 -5.20
C ASP A 105 16.46 -3.91 -6.12
N VAL A 106 15.62 -2.94 -6.49
CA VAL A 106 16.02 -1.77 -7.28
C VAL A 106 17.04 -0.92 -6.51
N GLU A 107 16.78 -0.61 -5.24
CA GLU A 107 17.71 0.15 -4.37
C GLU A 107 19.05 -0.58 -4.20
N LEU A 108 19.00 -1.89 -3.97
CA LEU A 108 20.20 -2.71 -3.85
C LEU A 108 21.00 -2.75 -5.16
N SER A 109 20.31 -2.81 -6.30
CA SER A 109 20.92 -2.78 -7.62
C SER A 109 21.63 -1.46 -7.89
N ILE A 110 21.05 -0.32 -7.53
CA ILE A 110 21.67 1.00 -7.64
C ILE A 110 22.95 1.04 -6.77
N ARG A 111 22.86 0.59 -5.51
CA ARG A 111 23.97 0.63 -4.55
C ARG A 111 25.08 -0.37 -4.82
N LYS A 112 24.79 -1.52 -5.45
CA LYS A 112 25.77 -2.60 -5.72
C LYS A 112 26.07 -2.75 -7.20
N LYS A 113 25.12 -3.31 -7.97
CA LYS A 113 25.33 -3.69 -9.38
C LYS A 113 25.67 -2.50 -10.27
N PHE A 114 24.94 -1.40 -10.12
CA PHE A 114 25.09 -0.18 -10.93
C PHE A 114 25.85 0.93 -10.20
N ARG A 115 26.51 0.60 -9.09
CA ARG A 115 27.23 1.61 -8.30
C ARG A 115 28.21 2.43 -9.13
N LYS A 116 29.11 1.79 -9.87
CA LYS A 116 30.14 2.48 -10.66
C LYS A 116 29.59 3.18 -11.89
N SER A 117 28.61 2.54 -12.55
CA SER A 117 28.08 3.02 -13.83
C SER A 117 27.04 4.12 -13.69
N ILE A 118 26.29 4.14 -12.59
CA ILE A 118 25.19 5.09 -12.35
C ILE A 118 25.43 5.89 -11.07
N TRP A 119 25.43 5.27 -9.89
CA TRP A 119 25.43 5.96 -8.60
C TRP A 119 26.64 6.88 -8.43
N CYS A 120 27.85 6.37 -8.66
CA CYS A 120 29.08 7.18 -8.51
C CYS A 120 29.16 8.33 -9.52
N LYS A 121 28.63 8.15 -10.74
CA LYS A 121 28.59 9.24 -11.73
C LYS A 121 27.59 10.31 -11.34
N PHE A 122 26.42 9.90 -10.88
CA PHE A 122 25.39 10.81 -10.39
C PHE A 122 25.90 11.63 -9.20
N THR A 123 26.41 10.99 -8.15
CA THR A 123 26.92 11.69 -6.96
C THR A 123 28.16 12.56 -7.28
N LYS A 124 29.00 12.12 -8.21
CA LYS A 124 30.12 12.94 -8.71
C LYS A 124 29.61 14.24 -9.37
N ALA A 125 28.59 14.14 -10.23
CA ALA A 125 28.01 15.31 -10.87
C ALA A 125 27.36 16.26 -9.84
N ILE A 126 26.57 15.72 -8.91
CA ILE A 126 25.98 16.51 -7.81
C ILE A 126 27.02 17.32 -7.06
N ASN A 127 28.14 16.68 -6.68
CA ASN A 127 29.21 17.34 -5.91
C ASN A 127 30.06 18.27 -6.77
N GLN A 128 30.47 17.86 -7.98
CA GLN A 128 31.35 18.62 -8.84
C GLN A 128 30.73 19.94 -9.32
N TYR A 129 29.44 19.91 -9.59
CA TYR A 129 28.67 21.09 -10.08
C TYR A 129 27.83 21.77 -9.00
N GLU A 130 28.00 21.33 -7.73
CA GLU A 130 27.23 21.87 -6.59
C GLU A 130 25.73 21.94 -6.85
N LEU A 131 25.17 20.88 -7.46
CA LEU A 131 23.77 20.85 -7.91
C LEU A 131 22.76 20.75 -6.75
N VAL A 132 23.21 20.33 -5.57
CA VAL A 132 22.40 20.23 -4.35
C VAL A 132 23.17 20.83 -3.19
N LYS A 133 22.53 21.77 -2.48
CA LYS A 133 23.09 22.50 -1.33
C LYS A 133 22.24 22.28 -0.08
N PRO A 134 22.78 22.52 1.12
CA PRO A 134 22.00 22.46 2.36
C PRO A 134 20.77 23.38 2.30
N GLY A 135 19.61 22.85 2.64
CA GLY A 135 18.35 23.57 2.65
C GLY A 135 17.65 23.74 1.30
N ASP A 136 18.22 23.17 0.21
CA ASP A 136 17.57 23.24 -1.11
C ASP A 136 16.21 22.52 -1.13
N ARG A 137 15.32 23.00 -1.98
CA ARG A 137 14.04 22.40 -2.30
C ARG A 137 14.04 21.96 -3.75
N ILE A 138 14.11 20.66 -3.98
CA ILE A 138 14.30 20.07 -5.30
C ILE A 138 12.98 19.44 -5.76
N ALA A 139 12.57 19.76 -6.99
CA ALA A 139 11.48 19.11 -7.68
C ALA A 139 12.04 18.14 -8.73
N VAL A 140 11.75 16.85 -8.59
CA VAL A 140 12.07 15.84 -9.61
C VAL A 140 10.81 15.60 -10.43
N CYS A 141 10.85 16.01 -11.71
CA CYS A 141 9.73 15.83 -12.62
C CYS A 141 9.73 14.42 -13.20
N ILE A 142 8.58 13.75 -13.11
CA ILE A 142 8.38 12.37 -13.54
C ILE A 142 7.45 12.36 -14.76
N SER A 143 7.95 11.88 -15.88
CA SER A 143 7.20 11.70 -17.13
C SER A 143 6.60 10.29 -17.30
N GLY A 144 6.82 9.40 -16.32
CA GLY A 144 6.42 7.99 -16.39
C GLY A 144 7.42 7.09 -17.12
N GLY A 145 8.43 7.64 -17.79
CA GLY A 145 9.49 6.88 -18.45
C GLY A 145 10.54 6.35 -17.46
N LYS A 146 11.29 5.32 -17.89
CA LYS A 146 12.32 4.65 -17.08
C LYS A 146 13.38 5.62 -16.52
N ASP A 147 13.76 6.63 -17.29
CA ASP A 147 14.83 7.55 -16.92
C ASP A 147 14.39 8.51 -15.81
N SER A 148 13.15 9.01 -15.86
CA SER A 148 12.56 9.85 -14.81
C SER A 148 12.32 9.07 -13.51
N MET A 149 11.90 7.80 -13.60
CA MET A 149 11.76 6.92 -12.43
C MET A 149 13.13 6.59 -11.81
N LEU A 150 14.16 6.33 -12.64
CA LEU A 150 15.52 6.14 -12.15
C LEU A 150 16.04 7.42 -11.45
N MET A 151 15.82 8.59 -12.03
CA MET A 151 16.20 9.86 -11.43
C MET A 151 15.53 10.03 -10.06
N ALA A 152 14.24 9.71 -9.94
CA ALA A 152 13.54 9.77 -8.67
C ALA A 152 14.17 8.84 -7.61
N LYS A 153 14.51 7.60 -7.97
CA LYS A 153 15.19 6.66 -7.07
C LYS A 153 16.58 7.15 -6.68
N LEU A 154 17.34 7.74 -7.59
CA LEU A 154 18.66 8.32 -7.29
C LEU A 154 18.57 9.49 -6.29
N PHE A 155 17.53 10.34 -6.39
CA PHE A 155 17.31 11.42 -5.43
C PHE A 155 16.80 10.90 -4.07
N GLN A 156 16.00 9.83 -4.04
CA GLN A 156 15.63 9.16 -2.78
C GLN A 156 16.87 8.60 -2.08
N GLU A 157 17.74 7.88 -2.80
CA GLU A 157 19.02 7.37 -2.28
C GLU A 157 19.94 8.50 -1.83
N LEU A 158 20.02 9.59 -2.59
CA LEU A 158 20.81 10.76 -2.22
C LEU A 158 20.31 11.36 -0.90
N LYS A 159 19.00 11.52 -0.73
CA LYS A 159 18.38 12.03 0.51
C LYS A 159 18.75 11.19 1.73
N ILE A 160 18.79 9.86 1.58
CA ILE A 160 19.13 8.93 2.67
C ILE A 160 20.62 8.99 3.04
N HIS A 161 21.50 9.16 2.04
CA HIS A 161 22.95 9.01 2.21
C HIS A 161 23.73 10.33 2.22
N ASN A 162 23.06 11.46 2.05
CA ASN A 162 23.73 12.76 2.03
C ASN A 162 24.13 13.23 3.44
N LYS A 163 25.14 14.09 3.50
CA LYS A 163 25.71 14.62 4.75
C LYS A 163 24.93 15.83 5.30
N PHE A 164 24.08 16.42 4.49
CA PHE A 164 23.26 17.59 4.84
C PHE A 164 21.82 17.38 4.40
N ASP A 165 20.90 18.13 5.00
CA ASP A 165 19.48 18.00 4.69
C ASP A 165 19.07 18.91 3.53
N PHE A 166 18.13 18.42 2.70
CA PHE A 166 17.45 19.12 1.62
C PHE A 166 16.07 18.48 1.40
N GLU A 167 15.14 19.19 0.80
CA GLU A 167 13.81 18.68 0.48
C GLU A 167 13.74 18.15 -0.95
N VAL A 168 13.04 17.03 -1.15
CA VAL A 168 12.75 16.49 -2.48
C VAL A 168 11.24 16.27 -2.61
N LYS A 169 10.67 16.76 -3.72
CA LYS A 169 9.31 16.45 -4.15
C LYS A 169 9.33 15.81 -5.53
N PHE A 170 8.46 14.82 -5.73
CA PHE A 170 8.33 14.11 -7.00
C PHE A 170 7.03 14.55 -7.66
N LEU A 171 7.14 15.21 -8.80
CA LEU A 171 6.01 15.87 -9.46
C LEU A 171 5.72 15.19 -10.80
N VAL A 172 4.45 14.90 -11.06
CA VAL A 172 3.95 14.49 -12.36
C VAL A 172 3.06 15.60 -12.89
N MET A 173 3.44 16.18 -14.02
CA MET A 173 2.56 17.08 -14.77
C MET A 173 1.71 16.24 -15.72
N ASP A 174 0.40 16.30 -15.57
CA ASP A 174 -0.56 15.60 -16.43
C ASP A 174 -1.07 16.56 -17.51
N PRO A 175 -0.62 16.43 -18.77
CA PRO A 175 -1.08 17.26 -19.89
C PRO A 175 -2.34 16.66 -20.55
N GLY A 176 -3.15 15.89 -19.82
CA GLY A 176 -4.31 15.16 -20.35
C GLY A 176 -3.97 13.71 -20.73
N TYR A 177 -3.21 13.00 -19.90
CA TYR A 177 -2.94 11.59 -20.13
C TYR A 177 -4.23 10.77 -20.21
N SER A 178 -4.20 9.73 -21.05
CA SER A 178 -5.26 8.72 -21.01
C SER A 178 -5.31 8.06 -19.63
N PRO A 179 -6.50 7.63 -19.14
CA PRO A 179 -6.63 6.94 -17.85
C PRO A 179 -5.69 5.73 -17.71
N ALA A 180 -5.43 5.03 -18.82
CA ALA A 180 -4.50 3.89 -18.86
C ALA A 180 -3.05 4.33 -18.59
N ASN A 181 -2.58 5.40 -19.23
CA ASN A 181 -1.22 5.93 -19.03
C ASN A 181 -1.04 6.48 -17.61
N ARG A 182 -2.01 7.22 -17.11
CA ARG A 182 -1.99 7.73 -15.74
C ARG A 182 -1.88 6.60 -14.73
N LYS A 183 -2.70 5.55 -14.88
CA LYS A 183 -2.65 4.36 -14.03
C LYS A 183 -1.27 3.69 -14.03
N VAL A 184 -0.63 3.56 -15.19
CA VAL A 184 0.72 2.98 -15.29
C VAL A 184 1.76 3.81 -14.53
N ILE A 185 1.69 5.15 -14.62
CA ILE A 185 2.60 6.04 -13.88
C ILE A 185 2.41 5.88 -12.37
N GLU A 186 1.16 5.88 -11.91
CA GLU A 186 0.81 5.72 -10.50
C GLU A 186 1.25 4.35 -9.95
N GLU A 187 0.99 3.27 -10.70
CA GLU A 187 1.40 1.91 -10.32
C GLU A 187 2.93 1.77 -10.25
N ASN A 188 3.67 2.30 -11.22
CA ASN A 188 5.13 2.26 -11.22
C ASN A 188 5.71 3.07 -10.05
N ALA A 189 5.16 4.26 -9.78
CA ALA A 189 5.57 5.07 -8.64
C ALA A 189 5.31 4.33 -7.31
N ARG A 190 4.14 3.69 -7.17
CA ARG A 190 3.79 2.87 -6.00
C ARG A 190 4.76 1.70 -5.81
N LYS A 191 5.02 0.91 -6.87
CA LYS A 191 5.95 -0.23 -6.83
C LYS A 191 7.37 0.17 -6.43
N LEU A 192 7.80 1.36 -6.81
CA LEU A 192 9.11 1.91 -6.48
C LEU A 192 9.13 2.74 -5.19
N ASN A 193 8.00 2.83 -4.47
CA ASN A 193 7.82 3.65 -3.27
C ASN A 193 8.25 5.12 -3.50
N ILE A 194 7.82 5.71 -4.63
CA ILE A 194 8.06 7.10 -4.97
C ILE A 194 6.79 7.91 -4.64
N PRO A 195 6.80 8.81 -3.65
CA PRO A 195 5.62 9.60 -3.28
C PRO A 195 5.40 10.73 -4.28
N ILE A 196 4.65 10.45 -5.36
CA ILE A 196 4.37 11.42 -6.41
C ILE A 196 3.23 12.36 -6.03
N THR A 197 3.32 13.60 -6.52
CA THR A 197 2.21 14.56 -6.56
C THR A 197 1.87 14.83 -8.01
N ILE A 198 0.62 14.56 -8.40
CA ILE A 198 0.14 14.80 -9.77
C ILE A 198 -0.61 16.12 -9.79
N PHE A 199 -0.34 16.95 -10.78
CA PHE A 199 -1.09 18.17 -11.06
C PHE A 199 -1.46 18.24 -12.54
N GLU A 200 -2.65 18.70 -12.82
CA GLU A 200 -3.15 18.88 -14.17
C GLU A 200 -2.61 20.19 -14.76
N SER A 201 -2.37 20.19 -16.06
CA SER A 201 -1.90 21.36 -16.80
C SER A 201 -2.73 21.54 -18.06
N ASP A 202 -3.14 22.77 -18.32
CA ASP A 202 -3.91 23.18 -19.49
C ASP A 202 -3.00 23.48 -20.72
N ILE A 203 -1.91 22.72 -20.89
CA ILE A 203 -0.97 22.91 -22.01
C ILE A 203 -1.46 22.13 -23.22
#